data_a6cfd0e578bd755c43624a9321cdea78
#
_entry.id   a6cfd0e578bd755c43624a9321cdea78
#
_cell.length_a   1.000
_cell.length_b   1.000
_cell.length_c   1.000
_cell.angle_alpha   90.00
_cell.angle_beta   90.00
_cell.angle_gamma   90.00
#
_symmetry.space_group_name_H-M   'P 1'
#
loop_
_entity.id
_entity.type
_entity.pdbx_description
1 polymer ?
#
loop_
_entity_poly.entity_id
_entity_poly.type
_entity_poly.pdbx_seq_one_letter_code
_entity_poly.pdbx_strand_id
1 'polypeptide(L)'
;MNYKKMFPMFKNNKNIVYFDNSALTFKPKLVIKSINNFYTKYSVSTRTSDSTLGIKMSNLISQTKNNIASLIDAKENEIIFTSGTTESLNLIIRMLSQIIFDGEILLSYYNHSSNIVPFIEIFKNSNIKINYFSDMNSLLKLINNKTKIISLSQITNNFNVAYDLETIYKLCKEKNIILINDAAQVIAHQKISLHNSDVIVFSGNKLYGPTGVGVLCVKGDLLRKLEPQKWGGGQVQNIDYNVWTAKNSLYKYEPGTLNFAGILGLNAAVNFIKLISYKKINQIENKLANYLYDELNKLDNIVIESKRGDLILLFNAKNIPSQDIASYLGHKNVYVRSGIFCAHMITKNNNIKYKNSYIRISISFYNTKRDVDILVKTLKKGGDFLEFLYK
;
A
#
# COMPACT_ATOMS: atom_id res chain seq x y z
N MET A 1 -17.35 9.27 -18.54
CA MET A 1 -17.50 10.06 -17.29
C MET A 1 -16.15 10.67 -16.95
N ASN A 2 -16.07 11.96 -16.63
CA ASN A 2 -14.81 12.60 -16.25
C ASN A 2 -14.62 12.53 -14.73
N TYR A 3 -13.91 11.54 -14.24
CA TYR A 3 -13.66 11.30 -12.80
C TYR A 3 -12.82 12.40 -12.15
N LYS A 4 -11.97 13.14 -12.88
CA LYS A 4 -11.16 14.26 -12.34
C LYS A 4 -12.00 15.28 -11.58
N LYS A 5 -13.27 15.50 -12.00
CA LYS A 5 -14.19 16.43 -11.32
C LYS A 5 -14.49 16.06 -9.86
N MET A 6 -14.29 14.81 -9.47
CA MET A 6 -14.49 14.33 -8.09
C MET A 6 -13.33 14.67 -7.16
N PHE A 7 -12.18 15.09 -7.70
CA PHE A 7 -10.93 15.34 -7.00
C PHE A 7 -10.58 16.84 -7.02
N PRO A 8 -10.68 17.56 -5.89
CA PRO A 8 -10.39 19.00 -5.84
C PRO A 8 -9.00 19.38 -6.30
N MET A 9 -8.03 18.47 -6.17
CA MET A 9 -6.65 18.69 -6.59
C MET A 9 -6.55 19.09 -8.08
N PHE A 10 -7.38 18.50 -8.96
CA PHE A 10 -7.42 18.87 -10.38
C PHE A 10 -8.08 20.22 -10.64
N LYS A 11 -9.02 20.65 -9.77
CA LYS A 11 -9.63 21.96 -9.87
C LYS A 11 -8.66 23.08 -9.47
N ASN A 12 -7.91 22.83 -8.42
CA ASN A 12 -7.02 23.84 -7.80
C ASN A 12 -5.66 23.92 -8.50
N ASN A 13 -5.26 22.86 -9.22
CA ASN A 13 -4.01 22.80 -10.00
C ASN A 13 -4.36 22.55 -11.47
N LYS A 14 -4.61 23.64 -12.19
CA LYS A 14 -4.93 23.58 -13.62
C LYS A 14 -3.76 22.98 -14.40
N ASN A 15 -4.07 22.13 -15.38
CA ASN A 15 -3.09 21.48 -16.26
C ASN A 15 -2.17 20.43 -15.60
N ILE A 16 -2.41 20.04 -14.33
CA ILE A 16 -1.64 18.98 -13.70
C ILE A 16 -1.90 17.63 -14.41
N VAL A 17 -0.82 16.96 -14.81
CA VAL A 17 -0.80 15.58 -15.25
C VAL A 17 -0.08 14.76 -14.18
N TYR A 18 -0.80 13.87 -13.49
CA TYR A 18 -0.28 13.20 -12.32
C TYR A 18 -0.25 11.67 -12.51
N PHE A 19 0.95 11.10 -12.48
CA PHE A 19 1.24 9.69 -12.69
C PHE A 19 2.04 9.04 -11.54
N ASP A 20 2.15 9.69 -10.37
CA ASP A 20 2.81 9.08 -9.20
C ASP A 20 1.80 8.50 -8.18
N ASN A 21 0.77 7.81 -8.68
CA ASN A 21 -0.31 7.25 -7.88
C ASN A 21 0.13 6.14 -6.93
N SER A 22 1.18 5.38 -7.27
CA SER A 22 1.78 4.37 -6.39
C SER A 22 2.41 4.96 -5.12
N ALA A 23 2.78 6.24 -5.13
CA ALA A 23 3.25 6.95 -3.94
C ALA A 23 2.07 7.52 -3.13
N LEU A 24 1.19 8.26 -3.79
CA LEU A 24 0.06 8.96 -3.17
C LEU A 24 -1.06 9.18 -4.20
N THR A 25 -2.27 8.67 -3.95
CA THR A 25 -3.43 9.02 -4.78
C THR A 25 -4.05 10.35 -4.35
N PHE A 26 -4.72 11.07 -5.24
CA PHE A 26 -5.51 12.24 -4.86
C PHE A 26 -6.76 11.84 -4.07
N LYS A 27 -7.28 12.77 -3.26
CA LYS A 27 -8.42 12.54 -2.37
C LYS A 27 -9.71 13.07 -3.00
N PRO A 28 -10.77 12.24 -3.12
CA PRO A 28 -12.05 12.71 -3.61
C PRO A 28 -12.71 13.65 -2.59
N LYS A 29 -13.60 14.53 -3.07
CA LYS A 29 -14.33 15.52 -2.25
C LYS A 29 -14.99 14.91 -1.02
N LEU A 30 -15.53 13.69 -1.15
CA LEU A 30 -16.23 13.02 -0.05
C LEU A 30 -15.29 12.63 1.09
N VAL A 31 -14.03 12.30 0.81
CA VAL A 31 -13.02 12.00 1.83
C VAL A 31 -12.65 13.27 2.59
N ILE A 32 -12.38 14.36 1.87
CA ILE A 32 -12.08 15.67 2.47
C ILE A 32 -13.27 16.14 3.34
N LYS A 33 -14.50 16.01 2.83
CA LYS A 33 -15.71 16.35 3.57
C LYS A 33 -15.87 15.51 4.84
N SER A 34 -15.53 14.21 4.81
CA SER A 34 -15.61 13.34 5.98
C SER A 34 -14.65 13.77 7.08
N ILE A 35 -13.40 14.11 6.72
CA ILE A 35 -12.39 14.64 7.65
C ILE A 35 -12.85 15.97 8.26
N ASN A 36 -13.34 16.88 7.43
CA ASN A 36 -13.86 18.17 7.89
C ASN A 36 -15.08 18.01 8.82
N ASN A 37 -15.99 17.09 8.50
CA ASN A 37 -17.14 16.79 9.36
C ASN A 37 -16.71 16.25 10.73
N PHE A 38 -15.64 15.48 10.84
CA PHE A 38 -15.12 15.07 12.14
C PHE A 38 -14.81 16.31 13.00
N TYR A 39 -13.95 17.19 12.52
CA TYR A 39 -13.51 18.35 13.28
C TYR A 39 -14.62 19.36 13.56
N THR A 40 -15.60 19.48 12.68
CA THR A 40 -16.68 20.48 12.83
C THR A 40 -17.94 19.96 13.53
N LYS A 41 -18.13 18.62 13.60
CA LYS A 41 -19.40 18.05 14.07
C LYS A 41 -19.27 16.93 15.09
N TYR A 42 -18.12 16.20 15.11
CA TYR A 42 -17.98 14.95 15.87
C TYR A 42 -16.70 14.88 16.69
N SER A 43 -16.02 16.00 16.94
CA SER A 43 -14.71 16.04 17.58
C SER A 43 -14.76 15.71 19.08
N VAL A 44 -15.18 14.49 19.40
CA VAL A 44 -15.24 13.93 20.75
C VAL A 44 -14.52 12.61 20.84
N SER A 45 -14.10 12.22 22.05
CA SER A 45 -13.48 10.93 22.30
C SER A 45 -14.51 9.80 22.24
N THR A 46 -14.14 8.65 21.66
CA THR A 46 -14.94 7.42 21.72
C THR A 46 -14.94 6.78 23.11
N ARG A 47 -14.05 7.24 24.02
CA ARG A 47 -13.96 6.73 25.40
C ARG A 47 -14.96 7.38 26.33
N THR A 48 -15.57 8.49 25.93
CA THR A 48 -16.69 9.14 26.61
C THR A 48 -18.01 8.65 25.99
N SER A 49 -18.25 7.32 26.08
CA SER A 49 -19.44 6.67 25.51
C SER A 49 -20.75 7.07 26.22
N ASP A 50 -20.68 7.84 27.29
CA ASP A 50 -21.84 8.30 28.07
C ASP A 50 -22.58 9.48 27.41
N SER A 51 -22.00 10.09 26.39
CA SER A 51 -22.61 11.17 25.64
C SER A 51 -23.16 10.71 24.28
N THR A 52 -24.21 11.33 23.80
CA THR A 52 -24.81 11.04 22.48
C THR A 52 -23.79 11.13 21.36
N LEU A 53 -22.89 12.12 21.39
CA LEU A 53 -21.83 12.25 20.39
C LEU A 53 -20.75 11.18 20.55
N GLY A 54 -20.40 10.78 21.78
CA GLY A 54 -19.44 9.71 22.04
C GLY A 54 -19.94 8.35 21.53
N ILE A 55 -21.22 8.03 21.79
CA ILE A 55 -21.89 6.82 21.24
C ILE A 55 -21.86 6.87 19.72
N LYS A 56 -22.25 8.01 19.12
CA LYS A 56 -22.21 8.18 17.66
C LYS A 56 -20.81 7.96 17.07
N MET A 57 -19.77 8.48 17.71
CA MET A 57 -18.39 8.29 17.27
C MET A 57 -17.97 6.82 17.37
N SER A 58 -18.28 6.14 18.47
CA SER A 58 -18.01 4.70 18.63
C SER A 58 -18.67 3.89 17.53
N ASN A 59 -19.93 4.19 17.20
CA ASN A 59 -20.65 3.52 16.11
C ASN A 59 -20.02 3.79 14.73
N LEU A 60 -19.54 5.01 14.47
CA LEU A 60 -18.85 5.35 13.22
C LEU A 60 -17.52 4.61 13.07
N ILE A 61 -16.78 4.41 14.16
CA ILE A 61 -15.53 3.63 14.15
C ILE A 61 -15.82 2.14 13.89
N SER A 62 -16.80 1.56 14.59
CA SER A 62 -17.24 0.17 14.35
C SER A 62 -17.73 -0.02 12.91
N GLN A 63 -18.58 0.89 12.41
CA GLN A 63 -19.02 0.88 11.01
C GLN A 63 -17.83 0.96 10.03
N THR A 64 -16.79 1.73 10.35
CA THR A 64 -15.57 1.82 9.52
C THR A 64 -14.85 0.47 9.47
N LYS A 65 -14.65 -0.20 10.63
CA LYS A 65 -14.07 -1.55 10.69
C LYS A 65 -14.89 -2.54 9.87
N ASN A 66 -16.22 -2.54 10.00
CA ASN A 66 -17.13 -3.39 9.24
C ASN A 66 -17.03 -3.14 7.72
N ASN A 67 -16.96 -1.87 7.29
CA ASN A 67 -16.83 -1.54 5.88
C ASN A 67 -15.49 -1.98 5.28
N ILE A 68 -14.40 -1.86 6.04
CA ILE A 68 -13.08 -2.36 5.66
C ILE A 68 -13.09 -3.89 5.62
N ALA A 69 -13.62 -4.55 6.65
CA ALA A 69 -13.74 -5.99 6.73
C ALA A 69 -14.50 -6.55 5.51
N SER A 70 -15.64 -5.95 5.18
CA SER A 70 -16.41 -6.29 3.97
C SER A 70 -15.64 -6.07 2.65
N LEU A 71 -14.71 -5.11 2.60
CA LEU A 71 -13.90 -4.85 1.40
C LEU A 71 -12.87 -5.96 1.14
N ILE A 72 -12.36 -6.58 2.21
CA ILE A 72 -11.24 -7.54 2.18
C ILE A 72 -11.62 -8.94 2.69
N ASP A 73 -12.90 -9.26 2.75
CA ASP A 73 -13.46 -10.53 3.21
C ASP A 73 -12.91 -10.96 4.60
N ALA A 74 -12.90 -10.00 5.54
CA ALA A 74 -12.48 -10.16 6.94
C ALA A 74 -13.66 -9.95 7.90
N LYS A 75 -13.38 -10.07 9.21
CA LYS A 75 -14.31 -9.73 10.30
C LYS A 75 -13.90 -8.41 10.95
N GLU A 76 -14.86 -7.70 11.56
CA GLU A 76 -14.60 -6.44 12.27
C GLU A 76 -13.50 -6.60 13.33
N ASN A 77 -13.52 -7.71 14.06
CA ASN A 77 -12.58 -8.02 15.13
C ASN A 77 -11.20 -8.53 14.63
N GLU A 78 -10.91 -8.40 13.35
CA GLU A 78 -9.62 -8.67 12.72
C GLU A 78 -8.95 -7.39 12.23
N ILE A 79 -9.62 -6.22 12.36
CA ILE A 79 -9.15 -4.92 11.85
C ILE A 79 -8.53 -4.10 12.98
N ILE A 80 -7.26 -3.75 12.83
CA ILE A 80 -6.48 -2.88 13.71
C ILE A 80 -6.07 -1.64 12.93
N PHE A 81 -6.37 -0.44 13.46
CA PHE A 81 -5.93 0.82 12.86
C PHE A 81 -4.48 1.13 13.21
N THR A 82 -3.74 1.60 12.22
CA THR A 82 -2.35 2.06 12.32
C THR A 82 -2.18 3.38 11.58
N SER A 83 -0.99 3.95 11.58
CA SER A 83 -0.69 5.15 10.77
C SER A 83 -0.42 4.85 9.29
N GLY A 84 -0.23 3.58 8.91
CA GLY A 84 0.04 3.17 7.53
C GLY A 84 0.67 1.78 7.45
N THR A 85 0.93 1.31 6.23
CA THR A 85 1.52 -0.01 5.94
C THR A 85 2.82 -0.24 6.71
N THR A 86 3.69 0.75 6.78
CA THR A 86 4.99 0.63 7.48
C THR A 86 4.80 0.32 8.97
N GLU A 87 3.90 1.02 9.64
CA GLU A 87 3.59 0.72 11.04
C GLU A 87 2.92 -0.64 11.19
N SER A 88 1.99 -0.98 10.30
CA SER A 88 1.31 -2.28 10.30
C SER A 88 2.31 -3.44 10.21
N LEU A 89 3.30 -3.34 9.31
CA LEU A 89 4.35 -4.34 9.16
C LEU A 89 5.26 -4.40 10.40
N ASN A 90 5.72 -3.26 10.92
CA ASN A 90 6.51 -3.23 12.15
C ASN A 90 5.76 -3.87 13.31
N LEU A 91 4.48 -3.58 13.46
CA LEU A 91 3.66 -4.11 14.55
C LEU A 91 3.49 -5.62 14.44
N ILE A 92 3.05 -6.13 13.28
CA ILE A 92 2.83 -7.58 13.11
C ILE A 92 4.12 -8.38 13.23
N ILE A 93 5.24 -7.88 12.67
CA ILE A 93 6.51 -8.59 12.74
C ILE A 93 7.02 -8.65 14.19
N ARG A 94 6.88 -7.58 14.98
CA ARG A 94 7.19 -7.58 16.42
C ARG A 94 6.28 -8.55 17.20
N MET A 95 4.99 -8.59 16.90
CA MET A 95 4.10 -9.56 17.54
C MET A 95 4.49 -11.01 17.20
N LEU A 96 4.83 -11.29 15.93
CA LEU A 96 5.27 -12.61 15.50
C LEU A 96 6.61 -13.03 16.11
N SER A 97 7.54 -12.10 16.36
CA SER A 97 8.84 -12.41 16.99
C SER A 97 8.71 -12.90 18.42
N GLN A 98 7.55 -12.72 19.08
CA GLN A 98 7.29 -13.26 20.42
C GLN A 98 6.87 -14.75 20.40
N ILE A 99 6.57 -15.30 19.25
CA ILE A 99 6.12 -16.70 19.09
C ILE A 99 6.95 -17.49 18.07
N ILE A 100 7.86 -16.85 17.35
CA ILE A 100 8.73 -17.47 16.33
C ILE A 100 10.17 -17.16 16.69
N PHE A 101 10.92 -18.16 17.12
CA PHE A 101 12.27 -18.03 17.64
C PHE A 101 13.35 -18.63 16.74
N ASP A 102 12.97 -19.53 15.83
CA ASP A 102 13.84 -20.24 14.91
C ASP A 102 13.19 -20.47 13.56
N GLY A 103 13.96 -20.90 12.57
CA GLY A 103 13.50 -21.28 11.24
C GLY A 103 13.85 -20.27 10.16
N GLU A 104 13.01 -20.19 9.13
CA GLU A 104 13.28 -19.38 7.94
C GLU A 104 12.13 -18.45 7.60
N ILE A 105 12.47 -17.26 7.14
CA ILE A 105 11.54 -16.26 6.60
C ILE A 105 11.88 -16.06 5.12
N LEU A 106 10.85 -16.11 4.26
CA LEU A 106 10.99 -15.89 2.82
C LEU A 106 10.40 -14.55 2.43
N LEU A 107 11.21 -13.69 1.82
CA LEU A 107 10.82 -12.35 1.37
C LEU A 107 11.00 -12.23 -0.14
N SER A 108 10.11 -11.49 -0.81
CA SER A 108 10.31 -11.18 -2.22
C SER A 108 11.39 -10.13 -2.41
N TYR A 109 12.29 -10.31 -3.38
CA TYR A 109 13.26 -9.29 -3.83
C TYR A 109 12.58 -7.98 -4.24
N TYR A 110 11.33 -8.05 -4.71
CA TYR A 110 10.58 -6.89 -5.19
C TYR A 110 9.82 -6.15 -4.08
N ASN A 111 9.91 -6.62 -2.83
CA ASN A 111 9.25 -5.97 -1.71
C ASN A 111 9.73 -4.53 -1.51
N HIS A 112 8.80 -3.67 -1.11
CA HIS A 112 9.15 -2.36 -0.58
C HIS A 112 9.99 -2.47 0.69
N SER A 113 10.91 -1.54 0.95
CA SER A 113 11.78 -1.56 2.14
C SER A 113 11.00 -1.70 3.45
N SER A 114 9.77 -1.19 3.54
CA SER A 114 8.89 -1.39 4.71
C SER A 114 8.53 -2.86 4.97
N ASN A 115 8.61 -3.70 3.95
CA ASN A 115 8.35 -5.15 4.03
C ASN A 115 9.65 -5.97 3.97
N ILE A 116 10.78 -5.38 4.31
CA ILE A 116 12.10 -6.03 4.40
C ILE A 116 12.82 -5.60 5.68
N VAL A 117 13.03 -4.30 5.84
CA VAL A 117 13.84 -3.75 6.94
C VAL A 117 13.34 -4.16 8.33
N PRO A 118 12.03 -4.18 8.62
CA PRO A 118 11.54 -4.65 9.92
C PRO A 118 11.89 -6.11 10.21
N PHE A 119 11.89 -6.99 9.21
CA PHE A 119 12.32 -8.38 9.39
C PHE A 119 13.82 -8.46 9.75
N ILE A 120 14.66 -7.72 9.02
CA ILE A 120 16.10 -7.69 9.31
C ILE A 120 16.35 -7.18 10.72
N GLU A 121 15.75 -6.05 11.11
CA GLU A 121 16.02 -5.43 12.42
C GLU A 121 15.47 -6.23 13.61
N ILE A 122 14.26 -6.78 13.47
CA ILE A 122 13.62 -7.48 14.59
C ILE A 122 14.26 -8.86 14.81
N PHE A 123 14.68 -9.54 13.75
CA PHE A 123 15.24 -10.89 13.84
C PHE A 123 16.79 -10.94 13.80
N LYS A 124 17.49 -9.81 13.77
CA LYS A 124 18.97 -9.76 13.65
C LYS A 124 19.74 -10.53 14.72
N ASN A 125 19.18 -10.67 15.92
CA ASN A 125 19.80 -11.37 17.04
C ASN A 125 19.09 -12.72 17.35
N SER A 126 18.37 -13.27 16.41
CA SER A 126 17.65 -14.55 16.54
C SER A 126 18.29 -15.64 15.68
N ASN A 127 17.83 -16.88 15.83
CA ASN A 127 18.23 -18.01 14.97
C ASN A 127 17.40 -18.09 13.67
N ILE A 128 16.76 -16.99 13.27
CA ILE A 128 15.96 -16.91 12.04
C ILE A 128 16.86 -16.58 10.86
N LYS A 129 16.74 -17.38 9.79
CA LYS A 129 17.37 -17.12 8.50
C LYS A 129 16.40 -16.43 7.54
N ILE A 130 16.81 -15.33 6.93
CA ILE A 130 16.02 -14.62 5.92
C ILE A 130 16.55 -15.00 4.54
N ASN A 131 15.68 -15.55 3.69
CA ASN A 131 15.97 -15.90 2.30
C ASN A 131 15.07 -15.09 1.36
N TYR A 132 15.49 -14.93 0.11
CA TYR A 132 14.80 -14.10 -0.87
C TYR A 132 14.44 -14.86 -2.13
N PHE A 133 13.23 -14.58 -2.68
CA PHE A 133 12.75 -15.16 -3.93
C PHE A 133 12.31 -14.07 -4.93
N SER A 134 12.35 -14.37 -6.24
CA SER A 134 11.95 -13.47 -7.32
C SER A 134 10.64 -13.83 -7.99
N ASP A 135 10.26 -15.11 -7.97
CA ASP A 135 9.12 -15.67 -8.69
C ASP A 135 8.59 -16.93 -7.99
N MET A 136 7.50 -17.49 -8.50
CA MET A 136 6.91 -18.72 -7.96
C MET A 136 7.88 -19.90 -7.95
N ASN A 137 8.68 -20.07 -9.00
CA ASN A 137 9.59 -21.20 -9.09
C ASN A 137 10.70 -21.12 -8.02
N SER A 138 11.27 -19.94 -7.82
CA SER A 138 12.26 -19.71 -6.75
C SER A 138 11.65 -19.82 -5.36
N LEU A 139 10.41 -19.33 -5.17
CA LEU A 139 9.68 -19.51 -3.93
C LEU A 139 9.47 -20.99 -3.58
N LEU A 140 8.96 -21.79 -4.52
CA LEU A 140 8.71 -23.22 -4.32
C LEU A 140 9.98 -24.00 -3.96
N LYS A 141 11.14 -23.63 -4.54
CA LYS A 141 12.44 -24.24 -4.22
C LYS A 141 12.95 -23.91 -2.81
N LEU A 142 12.56 -22.75 -2.27
CA LEU A 142 12.99 -22.30 -0.94
C LEU A 142 12.10 -22.82 0.18
N ILE A 143 10.82 -23.10 -0.09
CA ILE A 143 9.88 -23.60 0.94
C ILE A 143 10.32 -24.97 1.43
N ASN A 144 10.52 -25.07 2.75
CA ASN A 144 10.89 -26.31 3.44
C ASN A 144 10.26 -26.36 4.84
N ASN A 145 10.56 -27.41 5.62
CA ASN A 145 9.95 -27.63 6.95
C ASN A 145 10.38 -26.60 8.00
N LYS A 146 11.41 -25.78 7.74
CA LYS A 146 11.86 -24.70 8.62
C LYS A 146 11.21 -23.37 8.27
N THR A 147 10.51 -23.25 7.14
CA THR A 147 9.84 -22.02 6.72
C THR A 147 8.71 -21.68 7.68
N LYS A 148 8.72 -20.46 8.27
CA LYS A 148 7.73 -19.99 9.23
C LYS A 148 6.87 -18.86 8.68
N ILE A 149 7.48 -17.95 7.90
CA ILE A 149 6.80 -16.78 7.35
C ILE A 149 7.16 -16.64 5.87
N ILE A 150 6.16 -16.31 5.07
CA ILE A 150 6.33 -15.74 3.73
C ILE A 150 5.72 -14.34 3.75
N SER A 151 6.48 -13.32 3.35
CA SER A 151 5.97 -11.96 3.22
C SER A 151 6.27 -11.38 1.84
N LEU A 152 5.22 -10.92 1.16
CA LEU A 152 5.31 -10.39 -0.18
C LEU A 152 4.30 -9.27 -0.41
N SER A 153 4.59 -8.41 -1.38
CA SER A 153 3.61 -7.47 -1.93
C SER A 153 2.82 -8.16 -3.02
N GLN A 154 1.50 -8.27 -2.88
CA GLN A 154 0.65 -8.95 -3.87
C GLN A 154 0.81 -8.36 -5.27
N ILE A 155 0.91 -7.03 -5.37
CA ILE A 155 1.40 -6.30 -6.56
C ILE A 155 2.50 -5.38 -6.08
N THR A 156 3.65 -5.42 -6.73
CA THR A 156 4.80 -4.61 -6.32
C THR A 156 4.69 -3.18 -6.84
N ASN A 157 5.35 -2.24 -6.17
CA ASN A 157 5.33 -0.80 -6.54
C ASN A 157 6.40 -0.42 -7.60
N ASN A 158 7.00 -1.41 -8.22
CA ASN A 158 8.13 -1.28 -9.14
C ASN A 158 7.86 -2.04 -10.46
N PHE A 159 8.38 -3.24 -10.64
CA PHE A 159 8.24 -4.03 -11.88
C PHE A 159 6.86 -4.65 -12.10
N ASN A 160 5.85 -4.27 -11.33
CA ASN A 160 4.48 -4.78 -11.40
C ASN A 160 4.40 -6.32 -11.32
N VAL A 161 5.32 -6.92 -10.55
CA VAL A 161 5.27 -8.36 -10.28
C VAL A 161 4.04 -8.66 -9.45
N ALA A 162 3.24 -9.61 -9.90
CA ALA A 162 2.03 -10.09 -9.22
C ALA A 162 2.23 -11.55 -8.81
N TYR A 163 1.74 -11.88 -7.62
CA TYR A 163 1.80 -13.22 -7.07
C TYR A 163 0.39 -13.82 -6.95
N ASP A 164 0.25 -15.08 -7.31
CA ASP A 164 -0.98 -15.86 -7.07
C ASP A 164 -1.07 -16.26 -5.59
N LEU A 165 -1.74 -15.40 -4.82
CA LEU A 165 -1.87 -15.62 -3.37
C LEU A 165 -2.72 -16.84 -3.04
N GLU A 166 -3.69 -17.22 -3.87
CA GLU A 166 -4.52 -18.38 -3.60
C GLU A 166 -3.68 -19.66 -3.60
N THR A 167 -2.87 -19.84 -4.63
CA THR A 167 -1.95 -20.98 -4.73
C THR A 167 -0.91 -20.96 -3.62
N ILE A 168 -0.28 -19.81 -3.34
CA ILE A 168 0.70 -19.68 -2.27
C ILE A 168 0.07 -20.00 -0.91
N TYR A 169 -1.13 -19.49 -0.65
CA TYR A 169 -1.78 -19.67 0.65
C TYR A 169 -2.21 -21.12 0.92
N LYS A 170 -2.69 -21.83 -0.10
CA LYS A 170 -2.96 -23.27 0.01
C LYS A 170 -1.71 -24.03 0.50
N LEU A 171 -0.57 -23.78 -0.14
CA LEU A 171 0.71 -24.36 0.26
C LEU A 171 1.15 -23.94 1.68
N CYS A 172 0.93 -22.68 2.05
CA CYS A 172 1.22 -22.16 3.39
C CYS A 172 0.39 -22.89 4.45
N LYS A 173 -0.89 -23.16 4.18
CA LYS A 173 -1.77 -23.87 5.13
C LYS A 173 -1.34 -25.31 5.34
N GLU A 174 -0.95 -26.03 4.30
CA GLU A 174 -0.46 -27.41 4.39
C GLU A 174 0.81 -27.51 5.23
N LYS A 175 1.66 -26.47 5.24
CA LYS A 175 2.96 -26.45 5.92
C LYS A 175 2.99 -25.61 7.19
N ASN A 176 1.85 -25.07 7.65
CA ASN A 176 1.74 -24.18 8.81
C ASN A 176 2.64 -22.92 8.69
N ILE A 177 2.74 -22.34 7.51
CA ILE A 177 3.48 -21.13 7.21
C ILE A 177 2.53 -19.93 7.30
N ILE A 178 2.95 -18.84 7.94
CA ILE A 178 2.19 -17.59 8.02
C ILE A 178 2.44 -16.80 6.74
N LEU A 179 1.38 -16.43 6.02
CA LEU A 179 1.45 -15.58 4.82
C LEU A 179 1.03 -14.15 5.13
N ILE A 180 1.96 -13.20 4.95
CA ILE A 180 1.73 -11.75 5.07
C ILE A 180 1.60 -11.15 3.68
N ASN A 181 0.43 -10.57 3.39
CA ASN A 181 0.14 -9.83 2.17
C ASN A 181 0.30 -8.31 2.40
N ASP A 182 1.37 -7.72 1.86
CA ASP A 182 1.45 -6.27 1.70
C ASP A 182 0.58 -5.84 0.52
N ALA A 183 -0.62 -5.41 0.84
CA ALA A 183 -1.63 -5.00 -0.13
C ALA A 183 -1.61 -3.50 -0.46
N ALA A 184 -0.53 -2.79 -0.11
CA ALA A 184 -0.43 -1.33 -0.24
C ALA A 184 -0.70 -0.83 -1.67
N GLN A 185 -0.28 -1.57 -2.69
CA GLN A 185 -0.55 -1.20 -4.10
C GLN A 185 -1.87 -1.78 -4.59
N VAL A 186 -2.11 -3.05 -4.35
CA VAL A 186 -3.23 -3.79 -4.94
C VAL A 186 -4.59 -3.28 -4.50
N ILE A 187 -4.73 -2.82 -3.24
CA ILE A 187 -6.01 -2.43 -2.63
C ILE A 187 -6.74 -1.30 -3.39
N ALA A 188 -6.03 -0.46 -4.14
CA ALA A 188 -6.64 0.61 -4.92
C ALA A 188 -7.18 0.13 -6.28
N HIS A 189 -6.73 -1.02 -6.76
CA HIS A 189 -6.92 -1.48 -8.12
C HIS A 189 -7.86 -2.68 -8.22
N GLN A 190 -7.78 -3.63 -7.29
CA GLN A 190 -8.59 -4.86 -7.33
C GLN A 190 -9.00 -5.34 -5.95
N LYS A 191 -10.04 -6.17 -5.91
CA LYS A 191 -10.48 -6.81 -4.67
C LYS A 191 -9.38 -7.75 -4.15
N ILE A 192 -9.16 -7.69 -2.84
CA ILE A 192 -8.31 -8.61 -2.09
C ILE A 192 -9.14 -9.34 -1.05
N SER A 193 -8.63 -10.45 -0.54
CA SER A 193 -9.38 -11.28 0.42
C SER A 193 -8.47 -11.85 1.49
N LEU A 194 -8.90 -11.75 2.75
CA LEU A 194 -8.23 -12.41 3.88
C LEU A 194 -8.33 -13.95 3.80
N HIS A 195 -9.19 -14.48 2.92
CA HIS A 195 -9.21 -15.93 2.69
C HIS A 195 -7.91 -16.46 2.09
N ASN A 196 -7.12 -15.59 1.43
CA ASN A 196 -5.88 -15.94 0.73
C ASN A 196 -4.59 -15.45 1.45
N SER A 197 -4.67 -15.13 2.75
CA SER A 197 -3.50 -14.80 3.58
C SER A 197 -3.88 -14.85 5.06
N ASP A 198 -2.89 -14.87 5.96
CA ASP A 198 -3.14 -14.75 7.41
C ASP A 198 -3.14 -13.30 7.87
N VAL A 199 -2.43 -12.44 7.13
CA VAL A 199 -2.28 -11.01 7.42
C VAL A 199 -2.42 -10.21 6.14
N ILE A 200 -3.16 -9.09 6.21
CA ILE A 200 -3.22 -8.06 5.17
C ILE A 200 -2.82 -6.73 5.79
N VAL A 201 -1.96 -5.97 5.10
CA VAL A 201 -1.59 -4.62 5.49
C VAL A 201 -1.76 -3.64 4.33
N PHE A 202 -2.27 -2.43 4.60
CA PHE A 202 -2.36 -1.37 3.60
C PHE A 202 -2.45 0.03 4.23
N SER A 203 -2.20 1.05 3.41
CA SER A 203 -2.29 2.47 3.78
C SER A 203 -3.48 3.15 3.13
N GLY A 204 -4.18 3.99 3.88
CA GLY A 204 -5.30 4.77 3.37
C GLY A 204 -4.92 5.72 2.23
N ASN A 205 -3.73 6.31 2.28
CA ASN A 205 -3.27 7.29 1.30
C ASN A 205 -3.10 6.75 -0.13
N LYS A 206 -3.02 5.44 -0.32
CA LYS A 206 -2.99 4.79 -1.64
C LYS A 206 -4.38 4.37 -2.10
N LEU A 207 -5.31 4.15 -1.16
CA LEU A 207 -6.73 3.82 -1.41
C LEU A 207 -7.62 5.09 -1.50
N TYR A 208 -7.12 6.19 -2.05
CA TYR A 208 -7.83 7.48 -2.15
C TYR A 208 -8.21 8.09 -0.79
N GLY A 209 -7.79 7.51 0.31
CA GLY A 209 -7.99 7.94 1.68
C GLY A 209 -6.91 8.88 2.19
N PRO A 210 -7.01 9.35 3.43
CA PRO A 210 -6.04 10.29 4.01
C PRO A 210 -4.68 9.64 4.30
N THR A 211 -3.67 10.48 4.49
CA THR A 211 -2.38 10.09 5.10
C THR A 211 -2.56 9.87 6.60
N GLY A 212 -1.60 9.17 7.22
CA GLY A 212 -1.61 8.97 8.69
C GLY A 212 -2.70 8.01 9.18
N VAL A 213 -3.21 7.15 8.30
CA VAL A 213 -4.10 6.03 8.63
C VAL A 213 -3.81 4.84 7.74
N GLY A 214 -3.77 3.67 8.34
CA GLY A 214 -3.59 2.39 7.68
C GLY A 214 -4.34 1.29 8.43
N VAL A 215 -4.23 0.08 7.91
CA VAL A 215 -4.89 -1.10 8.43
C VAL A 215 -3.89 -2.24 8.54
N LEU A 216 -3.89 -2.87 9.69
CA LEU A 216 -3.39 -4.21 9.94
C LEU A 216 -4.61 -5.11 10.13
N CYS A 217 -4.80 -6.05 9.23
CA CYS A 217 -5.82 -7.09 9.35
C CYS A 217 -5.13 -8.43 9.60
N VAL A 218 -5.55 -9.12 10.66
CA VAL A 218 -4.95 -10.41 11.07
C VAL A 218 -6.08 -11.40 11.31
N LYS A 219 -5.98 -12.61 10.73
CA LYS A 219 -6.94 -13.70 11.00
C LYS A 219 -7.10 -13.94 12.50
N GLY A 220 -8.34 -14.09 12.95
CA GLY A 220 -8.69 -14.20 14.37
C GLY A 220 -7.94 -15.30 15.11
N ASP A 221 -7.70 -16.45 14.47
CA ASP A 221 -6.97 -17.58 15.08
C ASP A 221 -5.49 -17.25 15.34
N LEU A 222 -4.87 -16.50 14.42
CA LEU A 222 -3.52 -15.99 14.59
C LEU A 222 -3.50 -14.88 15.63
N LEU A 223 -4.43 -13.90 15.51
CA LEU A 223 -4.47 -12.74 16.40
C LEU A 223 -4.61 -13.10 17.88
N ARG A 224 -5.37 -14.16 18.19
CA ARG A 224 -5.51 -14.66 19.58
C ARG A 224 -4.21 -15.18 20.19
N LYS A 225 -3.21 -15.54 19.38
CA LYS A 225 -1.89 -16.03 19.84
C LYS A 225 -0.88 -14.89 19.99
N LEU A 226 -1.23 -13.67 19.60
CA LEU A 226 -0.32 -12.55 19.55
C LEU A 226 -0.56 -11.60 20.71
N GLU A 227 0.52 -11.11 21.32
CA GLU A 227 0.48 -10.09 22.36
C GLU A 227 0.79 -8.70 21.76
N PRO A 228 0.18 -7.63 22.30
CA PRO A 228 0.42 -6.27 21.84
C PRO A 228 1.88 -5.86 21.99
N GLN A 229 2.39 -5.10 21.03
CA GLN A 229 3.77 -4.57 21.03
C GLN A 229 3.82 -3.04 21.05
N LYS A 230 2.72 -2.44 21.50
CA LYS A 230 2.57 -1.02 21.84
C LYS A 230 1.72 -0.94 23.09
N TRP A 231 2.09 -0.07 24.02
CA TRP A 231 1.41 0.03 25.30
C TRP A 231 1.00 1.48 25.58
N GLY A 232 -0.10 1.65 26.31
CA GLY A 232 -0.58 2.97 26.70
C GLY A 232 -2.06 3.00 27.10
N GLY A 233 -2.59 4.19 27.27
CA GLY A 233 -3.98 4.38 27.67
C GLY A 233 -4.97 3.77 26.69
N GLY A 234 -6.12 3.30 27.19
CA GLY A 234 -7.22 2.74 26.39
C GLY A 234 -7.22 1.23 26.26
N GLN A 235 -6.07 0.57 26.36
CA GLN A 235 -5.96 -0.88 26.34
C GLN A 235 -6.02 -1.54 27.73
N VAL A 236 -5.89 -0.72 28.80
CA VAL A 236 -5.81 -1.19 30.17
C VAL A 236 -7.18 -1.55 30.72
N GLN A 237 -7.31 -2.74 31.32
CA GLN A 237 -8.43 -3.15 32.14
C GLN A 237 -8.19 -2.86 33.60
N ASN A 238 -7.02 -3.21 34.12
CA ASN A 238 -6.59 -2.93 35.50
C ASN A 238 -5.08 -2.67 35.56
N ILE A 239 -4.66 -1.82 36.52
CA ILE A 239 -3.25 -1.59 36.89
C ILE A 239 -3.16 -1.66 38.40
N ASP A 240 -2.16 -2.38 38.91
CA ASP A 240 -1.76 -2.44 40.29
C ASP A 240 -0.23 -2.36 40.37
N TYR A 241 0.28 -1.19 40.80
CA TYR A 241 1.73 -0.90 40.85
C TYR A 241 2.49 -1.31 39.60
N ASN A 242 3.20 -2.42 39.62
CA ASN A 242 4.05 -2.92 38.53
C ASN A 242 3.37 -3.99 37.66
N VAL A 243 2.09 -4.28 37.87
CA VAL A 243 1.33 -5.30 37.15
C VAL A 243 0.10 -4.67 36.50
N TRP A 244 -0.18 -5.05 35.29
CA TRP A 244 -1.38 -4.59 34.58
C TRP A 244 -2.01 -5.70 33.75
N THR A 245 -3.29 -5.55 33.45
CA THR A 245 -4.03 -6.43 32.55
C THR A 245 -4.62 -5.65 31.39
N ALA A 246 -4.52 -6.25 30.20
CA ALA A 246 -5.13 -5.67 28.99
C ALA A 246 -6.61 -6.01 28.91
N LYS A 247 -7.40 -5.15 28.26
CA LYS A 247 -8.77 -5.47 27.86
C LYS A 247 -8.80 -6.67 26.95
N ASN A 248 -9.77 -7.55 27.16
CA ASN A 248 -10.01 -8.69 26.25
C ASN A 248 -10.79 -8.24 25.00
N SER A 249 -10.20 -7.34 24.21
CA SER A 249 -10.78 -6.82 22.98
C SER A 249 -9.69 -6.29 22.05
N LEU A 250 -10.04 -5.89 20.82
CA LEU A 250 -9.12 -5.26 19.87
C LEU A 250 -8.43 -4.00 20.41
N TYR A 251 -9.02 -3.34 21.42
CA TYR A 251 -8.40 -2.17 22.05
C TYR A 251 -7.04 -2.47 22.66
N LYS A 252 -6.72 -3.75 22.96
CA LYS A 252 -5.37 -4.12 23.41
C LYS A 252 -4.27 -3.85 22.37
N TYR A 253 -4.63 -3.76 21.07
CA TYR A 253 -3.68 -3.49 19.98
C TYR A 253 -3.70 -2.02 19.51
N GLU A 254 -4.64 -1.21 20.01
CA GLU A 254 -4.88 0.18 19.61
C GLU A 254 -4.72 1.16 20.80
N PRO A 255 -3.52 1.26 21.41
CA PRO A 255 -3.31 2.19 22.52
C PRO A 255 -3.31 3.65 22.08
N GLY A 256 -3.66 4.54 22.98
CA GLY A 256 -3.69 5.98 22.74
C GLY A 256 -4.99 6.44 22.08
N THR A 257 -5.05 7.71 21.73
CA THR A 257 -6.15 8.28 20.94
C THR A 257 -5.89 8.03 19.47
N LEU A 258 -6.81 7.36 18.80
CA LEU A 258 -6.70 7.05 17.37
C LEU A 258 -6.88 8.30 16.51
N ASN A 259 -6.38 8.25 15.28
CA ASN A 259 -6.62 9.27 14.27
C ASN A 259 -8.07 9.18 13.74
N PHE A 260 -9.04 9.63 14.53
CA PHE A 260 -10.47 9.52 14.20
C PHE A 260 -10.81 10.22 12.88
N ALA A 261 -10.25 11.40 12.62
CA ALA A 261 -10.44 12.11 11.36
C ALA A 261 -9.97 11.28 10.17
N GLY A 262 -8.77 10.67 10.30
CA GLY A 262 -8.22 9.77 9.29
C GLY A 262 -9.05 8.51 9.10
N ILE A 263 -9.54 7.90 10.18
CA ILE A 263 -10.39 6.70 10.15
C ILE A 263 -11.71 6.98 9.41
N LEU A 264 -12.39 8.09 9.72
CA LEU A 264 -13.61 8.47 9.00
C LEU A 264 -13.35 8.83 7.55
N GLY A 265 -12.19 9.45 7.26
CA GLY A 265 -11.73 9.67 5.89
C GLY A 265 -11.46 8.37 5.13
N LEU A 266 -10.89 7.37 5.80
CA LEU A 266 -10.67 6.03 5.23
C LEU A 266 -12.02 5.33 4.94
N ASN A 267 -12.99 5.43 5.85
CA ASN A 267 -14.35 4.93 5.61
C ASN A 267 -14.96 5.53 4.33
N ALA A 268 -14.82 6.84 4.18
CA ALA A 268 -15.29 7.53 2.98
C ALA A 268 -14.57 7.05 1.71
N ALA A 269 -13.28 6.74 1.79
CA ALA A 269 -12.52 6.18 0.67
C ALA A 269 -12.96 4.75 0.32
N VAL A 270 -13.22 3.90 1.31
CA VAL A 270 -13.79 2.55 1.10
C VAL A 270 -15.14 2.63 0.40
N ASN A 271 -16.03 3.51 0.88
CA ASN A 271 -17.33 3.72 0.24
C ASN A 271 -17.20 4.28 -1.18
N PHE A 272 -16.19 5.11 -1.42
CA PHE A 272 -15.88 5.62 -2.76
C PHE A 272 -15.46 4.51 -3.72
N ILE A 273 -14.61 3.59 -3.29
CA ILE A 273 -14.23 2.41 -4.08
C ILE A 273 -15.46 1.53 -4.38
N LYS A 274 -16.31 1.28 -3.38
CA LYS A 274 -17.56 0.52 -3.57
C LYS A 274 -18.47 1.19 -4.60
N LEU A 275 -18.58 2.52 -4.57
CA LEU A 275 -19.39 3.31 -5.52
C LEU A 275 -18.88 3.19 -6.97
N ILE A 276 -17.55 3.28 -7.19
CA ILE A 276 -16.96 3.19 -8.53
C ILE A 276 -16.92 1.73 -9.00
N SER A 277 -16.69 0.79 -8.12
CA SER A 277 -16.43 -0.65 -8.25
C SER A 277 -15.07 -0.99 -8.85
N TYR A 278 -14.45 -2.05 -8.33
CA TYR A 278 -13.19 -2.57 -8.87
C TYR A 278 -13.30 -3.00 -10.35
N LYS A 279 -14.45 -3.56 -10.76
CA LYS A 279 -14.70 -3.89 -12.18
C LYS A 279 -14.54 -2.67 -13.07
N LYS A 280 -15.10 -1.53 -12.67
CA LYS A 280 -15.01 -0.29 -13.45
C LYS A 280 -13.61 0.32 -13.41
N ILE A 281 -12.96 0.31 -12.26
CA ILE A 281 -11.57 0.74 -12.10
C ILE A 281 -10.67 -0.04 -13.06
N ASN A 282 -10.70 -1.39 -13.00
CA ASN A 282 -9.92 -2.26 -13.88
C ASN A 282 -10.15 -2.00 -15.36
N GLN A 283 -11.43 -1.84 -15.78
CA GLN A 283 -11.75 -1.54 -17.17
C GLN A 283 -11.10 -0.24 -17.68
N ILE A 284 -11.05 0.78 -16.82
CA ILE A 284 -10.48 2.08 -17.20
C ILE A 284 -8.96 1.99 -17.21
N GLU A 285 -8.37 1.45 -16.13
CA GLU A 285 -6.93 1.39 -15.94
C GLU A 285 -6.25 0.49 -16.97
N ASN A 286 -6.80 -0.70 -17.27
CA ASN A 286 -6.24 -1.61 -18.28
C ASN A 286 -6.26 -0.99 -19.70
N LYS A 287 -7.34 -0.29 -20.04
CA LYS A 287 -7.41 0.42 -21.34
C LYS A 287 -6.36 1.52 -21.43
N LEU A 288 -6.16 2.24 -20.33
CA LEU A 288 -5.21 3.34 -20.30
C LEU A 288 -3.77 2.84 -20.24
N ALA A 289 -3.49 1.75 -19.51
CA ALA A 289 -2.16 1.12 -19.44
C ALA A 289 -1.71 0.63 -20.82
N ASN A 290 -2.59 -0.05 -21.56
CA ASN A 290 -2.31 -0.45 -22.93
C ASN A 290 -2.01 0.76 -23.82
N TYR A 291 -2.86 1.79 -23.76
CA TYR A 291 -2.66 3.01 -24.54
C TYR A 291 -1.35 3.72 -24.20
N LEU A 292 -1.02 3.82 -22.92
CA LEU A 292 0.25 4.41 -22.46
C LEU A 292 1.46 3.64 -23.02
N TYR A 293 1.44 2.32 -22.91
CA TYR A 293 2.51 1.48 -23.43
C TYR A 293 2.67 1.67 -24.95
N ASP A 294 1.56 1.58 -25.71
CA ASP A 294 1.56 1.69 -27.16
C ASP A 294 2.07 3.06 -27.64
N GLU A 295 1.72 4.14 -26.94
CA GLU A 295 2.17 5.50 -27.30
C GLU A 295 3.64 5.75 -26.92
N LEU A 296 4.11 5.25 -25.78
CA LEU A 296 5.52 5.36 -25.39
C LEU A 296 6.43 4.51 -26.28
N ASN A 297 5.96 3.33 -26.71
CA ASN A 297 6.71 2.43 -27.59
C ASN A 297 6.95 3.00 -29.01
N LYS A 298 6.26 4.07 -29.40
CA LYS A 298 6.50 4.80 -30.66
C LYS A 298 7.67 5.79 -30.56
N LEU A 299 8.27 5.97 -29.39
CA LEU A 299 9.34 6.92 -29.16
C LEU A 299 10.69 6.22 -29.23
N ASP A 300 11.50 6.53 -30.25
CA ASP A 300 12.81 5.90 -30.49
C ASP A 300 13.85 6.13 -29.37
N ASN A 301 13.67 7.20 -28.61
CA ASN A 301 14.55 7.57 -27.49
C ASN A 301 14.13 6.95 -26.16
N ILE A 302 13.03 6.21 -26.08
CA ILE A 302 12.52 5.58 -24.85
C ILE A 302 12.80 4.08 -24.87
N VAL A 303 13.19 3.55 -23.71
CA VAL A 303 13.34 2.12 -23.44
C VAL A 303 12.38 1.73 -22.34
N ILE A 304 11.36 0.93 -22.66
CA ILE A 304 10.35 0.45 -21.72
C ILE A 304 10.83 -0.88 -21.13
N GLU A 305 10.78 -0.98 -19.79
CA GLU A 305 11.17 -2.19 -19.04
C GLU A 305 9.94 -3.00 -18.57
N SER A 306 8.75 -2.40 -18.60
CA SER A 306 7.47 -3.02 -18.22
C SER A 306 6.81 -3.71 -19.40
N LYS A 307 5.82 -4.55 -19.10
CA LYS A 307 4.99 -5.23 -20.09
C LYS A 307 3.78 -4.38 -20.49
N ARG A 308 3.27 -4.64 -21.67
CA ARG A 308 2.00 -4.03 -22.12
C ARG A 308 0.86 -4.44 -21.18
N GLY A 309 0.13 -3.45 -20.66
CA GLY A 309 -0.96 -3.66 -19.70
C GLY A 309 -0.56 -3.47 -18.25
N ASP A 310 0.73 -3.31 -17.94
CA ASP A 310 1.18 -3.01 -16.58
C ASP A 310 0.65 -1.66 -16.11
N LEU A 311 0.02 -1.61 -14.93
CA LEU A 311 -0.50 -0.38 -14.31
C LEU A 311 0.63 0.51 -13.77
N ILE A 312 1.77 -0.09 -13.47
CA ILE A 312 3.01 0.56 -13.09
C ILE A 312 4.01 0.32 -14.21
N LEU A 313 4.31 1.37 -14.95
CA LEU A 313 5.20 1.28 -16.11
C LEU A 313 6.54 1.93 -15.79
N LEU A 314 7.62 1.18 -16.00
CA LEU A 314 9.00 1.63 -15.86
C LEU A 314 9.61 1.86 -17.24
N PHE A 315 10.29 2.98 -17.39
CA PHE A 315 11.03 3.29 -18.61
C PHE A 315 12.27 4.15 -18.31
N ASN A 316 13.15 4.26 -19.29
CA ASN A 316 14.27 5.20 -19.32
C ASN A 316 14.34 5.90 -20.67
N ALA A 317 14.90 7.09 -20.70
CA ALA A 317 15.33 7.72 -21.95
C ALA A 317 16.78 7.33 -22.24
N LYS A 318 17.14 7.15 -23.53
CA LYS A 318 18.50 6.88 -23.95
C LYS A 318 19.40 8.06 -23.62
N ASN A 319 20.56 7.79 -23.01
CA ASN A 319 21.62 8.75 -22.71
C ASN A 319 21.22 9.93 -21.78
N ILE A 320 20.07 9.85 -21.10
CA ILE A 320 19.63 10.89 -20.16
C ILE A 320 19.32 10.23 -18.81
N PRO A 321 19.87 10.72 -17.69
CA PRO A 321 19.56 10.21 -16.36
C PRO A 321 18.05 10.29 -16.05
N SER A 322 17.48 9.28 -15.41
CA SER A 322 16.04 9.24 -15.08
C SER A 322 15.61 10.39 -14.17
N GLN A 323 16.50 10.88 -13.29
CA GLN A 323 16.24 12.01 -12.41
C GLN A 323 16.01 13.30 -13.21
N ASP A 324 16.83 13.52 -14.24
CA ASP A 324 16.76 14.73 -15.07
C ASP A 324 15.49 14.73 -15.91
N ILE A 325 15.11 13.59 -16.49
CA ILE A 325 13.82 13.45 -17.19
C ILE A 325 12.65 13.71 -16.24
N ALA A 326 12.68 13.17 -15.02
CA ALA A 326 11.60 13.38 -14.05
C ALA A 326 11.51 14.86 -13.63
N SER A 327 12.65 15.55 -13.47
CA SER A 327 12.70 17.00 -13.17
C SER A 327 12.15 17.81 -14.34
N TYR A 328 12.54 17.51 -15.56
CA TYR A 328 12.02 18.15 -16.78
C TYR A 328 10.50 17.97 -16.92
N LEU A 329 10.00 16.74 -16.75
CA LEU A 329 8.56 16.46 -16.79
C LEU A 329 7.82 17.23 -15.69
N GLY A 330 8.36 17.29 -14.48
CA GLY A 330 7.80 18.03 -13.36
C GLY A 330 7.68 19.53 -13.66
N HIS A 331 8.71 20.12 -14.29
CA HIS A 331 8.67 21.51 -14.76
C HIS A 331 7.57 21.77 -15.82
N LYS A 332 7.25 20.76 -16.60
CA LYS A 332 6.14 20.81 -17.58
C LYS A 332 4.78 20.37 -16.97
N ASN A 333 4.64 20.35 -15.65
CA ASN A 333 3.45 19.90 -14.90
C ASN A 333 3.05 18.43 -15.14
N VAL A 334 4.01 17.58 -15.51
CA VAL A 334 3.82 16.12 -15.64
C VAL A 334 4.58 15.44 -14.51
N TYR A 335 3.84 14.94 -13.52
CA TYR A 335 4.42 14.40 -12.28
C TYR A 335 4.58 12.87 -12.40
N VAL A 336 5.82 12.44 -12.41
CA VAL A 336 6.26 11.04 -12.39
C VAL A 336 7.23 10.84 -11.22
N ARG A 337 7.71 9.64 -11.01
CA ARG A 337 8.76 9.37 -10.02
C ARG A 337 9.99 8.76 -10.68
N SER A 338 11.19 9.16 -10.24
CA SER A 338 12.45 8.52 -10.63
C SER A 338 13.11 7.81 -9.45
N GLY A 339 14.02 6.88 -9.73
CA GLY A 339 14.81 6.17 -8.74
C GLY A 339 14.52 4.66 -8.66
N ILE A 340 14.71 4.08 -7.47
CA ILE A 340 14.55 2.66 -7.17
C ILE A 340 13.28 2.36 -6.34
N PHE A 341 12.48 3.37 -6.04
CA PHE A 341 11.13 3.27 -5.44
C PHE A 341 11.08 2.52 -4.10
N CYS A 342 12.15 2.66 -3.27
CA CYS A 342 12.32 1.92 -2.01
C CYS A 342 12.34 0.38 -2.19
N ALA A 343 12.79 -0.12 -3.34
CA ALA A 343 12.90 -1.56 -3.65
C ALA A 343 14.37 -1.96 -3.79
N HIS A 344 15.18 -1.66 -2.77
CA HIS A 344 16.64 -1.80 -2.78
C HIS A 344 17.13 -3.22 -3.01
N MET A 345 16.37 -4.25 -2.57
CA MET A 345 16.77 -5.64 -2.70
C MET A 345 16.78 -6.15 -4.16
N ILE A 346 16.09 -5.47 -5.07
CA ILE A 346 16.14 -5.82 -6.51
C ILE A 346 17.57 -5.78 -7.04
N THR A 347 18.40 -4.85 -6.57
CA THR A 347 19.81 -4.71 -6.99
C THR A 347 20.69 -5.90 -6.59
N LYS A 348 20.23 -6.74 -5.67
CA LYS A 348 20.92 -7.94 -5.19
C LYS A 348 20.49 -9.20 -5.93
N ASN A 349 19.51 -9.10 -6.84
CA ASN A 349 19.08 -10.23 -7.66
C ASN A 349 19.87 -10.28 -8.97
N ASN A 350 20.84 -11.18 -9.05
CA ASN A 350 21.72 -11.34 -10.21
C ASN A 350 20.98 -11.76 -11.50
N ASN A 351 19.73 -12.24 -11.39
CA ASN A 351 18.92 -12.64 -12.55
C ASN A 351 18.18 -11.47 -13.21
N ILE A 352 18.23 -10.28 -12.59
CA ILE A 352 17.57 -9.08 -13.12
C ILE A 352 18.64 -8.15 -13.68
N LYS A 353 18.57 -7.82 -14.97
CA LYS A 353 19.35 -6.73 -15.56
C LYS A 353 18.83 -5.41 -15.02
N TYR A 354 19.28 -5.05 -13.82
CA TYR A 354 18.84 -3.86 -13.13
C TYR A 354 19.66 -2.64 -13.59
N LYS A 355 18.96 -1.57 -13.95
CA LYS A 355 19.55 -0.23 -14.05
C LYS A 355 19.42 0.48 -12.72
N ASN A 356 20.39 1.30 -12.35
CA ASN A 356 20.43 1.97 -11.04
C ASN A 356 19.26 2.91 -10.78
N SER A 357 18.48 3.25 -11.81
CA SER A 357 17.31 4.14 -11.68
C SER A 357 16.37 3.99 -12.88
N TYR A 358 15.09 4.19 -12.65
CA TYR A 358 14.02 4.20 -13.65
C TYR A 358 13.13 5.42 -13.46
N ILE A 359 12.36 5.76 -14.51
CA ILE A 359 11.18 6.62 -14.40
C ILE A 359 9.98 5.69 -14.25
N ARG A 360 9.15 5.97 -13.24
CA ARG A 360 7.93 5.23 -12.96
C ARG A 360 6.71 6.08 -13.27
N ILE A 361 5.83 5.52 -14.08
CA ILE A 361 4.45 5.97 -14.26
C ILE A 361 3.54 4.99 -13.55
N SER A 362 2.67 5.47 -12.69
CA SER A 362 1.63 4.68 -12.06
C SER A 362 0.26 5.29 -12.34
N ILE A 363 -0.62 4.49 -12.94
CA ILE A 363 -1.93 4.90 -13.42
C ILE A 363 -2.95 4.81 -12.28
N SER A 364 -3.97 5.67 -12.35
CA SER A 364 -5.20 5.59 -11.57
C SER A 364 -6.39 5.83 -12.49
N PHE A 365 -7.56 5.32 -12.13
CA PHE A 365 -8.78 5.41 -12.94
C PHE A 365 -9.24 6.84 -13.28
N TYR A 366 -8.73 7.87 -12.61
CA TYR A 366 -8.99 9.27 -12.96
C TYR A 366 -8.06 9.82 -14.04
N ASN A 367 -6.98 9.11 -14.38
CA ASN A 367 -6.13 9.48 -15.50
C ASN A 367 -6.88 9.30 -16.83
N THR A 368 -6.47 10.02 -17.84
CA THR A 368 -7.14 10.06 -19.15
C THR A 368 -6.15 9.86 -20.29
N LYS A 369 -6.64 9.53 -21.49
CA LYS A 369 -5.83 9.50 -22.72
C LYS A 369 -5.11 10.83 -22.94
N ARG A 370 -5.79 11.97 -22.69
CA ARG A 370 -5.16 13.30 -22.80
C ARG A 370 -3.94 13.46 -21.89
N ASP A 371 -3.94 12.84 -20.70
CA ASP A 371 -2.76 12.89 -19.83
C ASP A 371 -1.59 12.14 -20.46
N VAL A 372 -1.86 10.99 -21.07
CA VAL A 372 -0.85 10.22 -21.84
C VAL A 372 -0.34 11.02 -23.03
N ASP A 373 -1.24 11.65 -23.80
CA ASP A 373 -0.86 12.45 -24.96
C ASP A 373 0.06 13.62 -24.57
N ILE A 374 -0.23 14.28 -23.42
CA ILE A 374 0.62 15.36 -22.89
C ILE A 374 1.99 14.81 -22.51
N LEU A 375 2.07 13.69 -21.79
CA LEU A 375 3.34 13.04 -21.42
C LEU A 375 4.16 12.71 -22.66
N VAL A 376 3.58 12.03 -23.64
CA VAL A 376 4.25 11.60 -24.88
C VAL A 376 4.73 12.82 -25.68
N LYS A 377 3.88 13.84 -25.83
CA LYS A 377 4.25 15.09 -26.49
C LYS A 377 5.43 15.78 -25.78
N THR A 378 5.45 15.76 -24.45
CA THR A 378 6.54 16.36 -23.68
C THR A 378 7.84 15.58 -23.86
N LEU A 379 7.80 14.25 -23.87
CA LEU A 379 8.97 13.39 -24.08
C LEU A 379 9.51 13.50 -25.53
N LYS A 380 8.67 13.73 -26.53
CA LYS A 380 9.09 13.95 -27.93
C LYS A 380 9.90 15.24 -28.11
N LYS A 381 9.67 16.25 -27.28
CA LYS A 381 10.37 17.54 -27.31
C LYS A 381 11.71 17.51 -26.57
N GLY A 382 12.35 16.35 -26.47
CA GLY A 382 13.60 16.14 -25.72
C GLY A 382 14.78 17.02 -26.12
N GLY A 383 14.70 17.80 -27.22
CA GLY A 383 15.70 18.83 -27.57
C GLY A 383 15.70 20.04 -26.64
N ASP A 384 14.55 20.41 -26.08
CA ASP A 384 14.40 21.51 -25.12
C ASP A 384 14.96 21.16 -23.71
N PHE A 385 15.41 19.93 -23.51
CA PHE A 385 15.91 19.45 -22.24
C PHE A 385 17.22 20.11 -21.81
N LEU A 386 18.14 20.33 -22.76
CA LEU A 386 19.40 21.02 -22.52
C LEU A 386 19.16 22.48 -22.12
N GLU A 387 18.19 23.16 -22.77
CA GLU A 387 17.81 24.54 -22.37
C GLU A 387 17.29 24.61 -20.93
N PHE A 388 16.64 23.53 -20.43
CA PHE A 388 16.14 23.48 -19.06
C PHE A 388 17.26 23.33 -18.03
N LEU A 389 18.31 22.53 -18.33
CA LEU A 389 19.44 22.32 -17.42
C LEU A 389 20.36 23.55 -17.29
N TYR A 390 20.36 24.43 -18.28
CA TYR A 390 21.21 25.62 -18.29
C TYR A 390 20.47 26.93 -17.93
N LYS A 391 19.21 26.86 -17.55
CA LYS A 391 18.40 27.92 -16.93
C LYS A 391 18.27 27.73 -15.42
#